data_4c1a62a1e15360bf2839f9f5ba91512a
#
_entry.id   4c1a62a1e15360bf2839f9f5ba91512a
#
_cell.length_a   1.000
_cell.length_b   1.000
_cell.length_c   1.000
_cell.angle_alpha   90.00
_cell.angle_beta   90.00
_cell.angle_gamma   90.00
#
_symmetry.space_group_name_H-M   'P 1'
#
loop_
_entity.id
_entity.type
_entity.pdbx_description
1 polymer ?
#
loop_
_entity_poly.entity_id
_entity_poly.type
_entity_poly.pdbx_seq_one_letter_code
_entity_poly.pdbx_strand_id
1 'polypeptide(L)'
;VTRDAPNVLLITADQWRADCLSAVGHPLVETRALDVLASEGMLFRNHFAQPSPCGPSRASLLSEMYLMNHRSVYNGTPLDARFANLAREVRAAGLDAVLIGYTDTAVDLRHHAVDDPALTTYASVLPGFRQLIPGSELHYAWGRDLARKGYRLPPRGIGADAFHEWFRSAAVPGGGPTFAPATYPAEDNDTAFTINTAIEFVRHPERRPWFLHTSLLRPHPPFLAPAPYNAMYDADDVPSFVTVGDREAEAAQHPFVAYMMRHHLHKKLLTAELHPDDRAARHQLRATYYYLMREVDDNLGRLFAALRETGDYENTLIIFTTDHGEDMCDHWMLGKLSYFDQSFHIPLIIRPPGSGSQGRRGHRIEAFTESVDVMPTILEACGAAVPLQCDGFALGDFLAGTEPPAWRDAAVWEMDFHEIGSGAPEHEIGMPLDLCCFAAIRDAAYKYVHFPSLPAAFYDLAADPGERRNLADDPRHATIMLAYAQKLLSRRMAHAERSLTGIQLTPHGPIERPRTDRLEPGMS
;
A
#
# COMPACT_ATOMS: atom_id res chain seq x y z
N VAL A 1 -23.78 12.30 15.01
CA VAL A 1 -23.80 10.89 14.52
C VAL A 1 -25.25 10.52 14.38
N THR A 2 -25.68 10.20 13.16
CA THR A 2 -26.92 9.44 13.00
C THR A 2 -26.73 8.10 13.72
N ARG A 3 -27.70 7.63 14.50
CA ARG A 3 -27.66 6.35 15.23
C ARG A 3 -27.37 5.13 14.33
N ASP A 4 -27.29 5.35 13.02
CA ASP A 4 -27.23 4.34 11.96
C ASP A 4 -25.89 4.29 11.20
N ALA A 5 -24.85 5.02 11.65
CA ALA A 5 -23.52 4.91 11.01
C ALA A 5 -22.95 3.51 11.22
N PRO A 6 -22.34 2.88 10.19
CA PRO A 6 -21.75 1.55 10.31
C PRO A 6 -20.47 1.58 11.15
N ASN A 7 -20.07 0.41 11.64
CA ASN A 7 -18.68 0.18 12.00
C ASN A 7 -17.82 0.18 10.74
N VAL A 8 -16.54 0.52 10.87
CA VAL A 8 -15.60 0.48 9.75
C VAL A 8 -14.36 -0.32 10.13
N LEU A 9 -14.04 -1.33 9.35
CA LEU A 9 -12.80 -2.09 9.43
C LEU A 9 -11.95 -1.84 8.19
N LEU A 10 -10.89 -1.04 8.36
CA LEU A 10 -9.85 -0.87 7.35
C LEU A 10 -8.71 -1.84 7.63
N ILE A 11 -8.39 -2.71 6.69
CA ILE A 11 -7.28 -3.67 6.75
C ILE A 11 -6.25 -3.28 5.71
N THR A 12 -5.03 -3.03 6.15
CA THR A 12 -3.87 -2.90 5.25
C THR A 12 -2.89 -4.02 5.54
N ALA A 13 -2.50 -4.77 4.50
CA ALA A 13 -1.45 -5.79 4.56
C ALA A 13 -0.27 -5.28 3.74
N ASP A 14 0.84 -4.90 4.40
CA ASP A 14 1.97 -4.20 3.78
C ASP A 14 2.59 -4.99 2.62
N GLN A 15 2.75 -4.30 1.48
CA GLN A 15 3.51 -4.83 0.33
C GLN A 15 2.82 -5.97 -0.44
N TRP A 16 1.50 -5.90 -0.64
CA TRP A 16 0.70 -6.92 -1.34
C TRP A 16 0.41 -6.55 -2.79
N ARG A 17 0.77 -7.41 -3.75
CA ARG A 17 0.49 -7.23 -5.19
C ARG A 17 -0.97 -7.53 -5.54
N ALA A 18 -1.56 -6.76 -6.44
CA ALA A 18 -2.94 -6.97 -6.90
C ALA A 18 -3.16 -8.34 -7.58
N ASP A 19 -2.16 -8.85 -8.30
CA ASP A 19 -2.23 -10.13 -9.00
C ASP A 19 -2.13 -11.35 -8.06
N CYS A 20 -1.77 -11.15 -6.79
CA CYS A 20 -1.60 -12.21 -5.80
C CYS A 20 -2.87 -12.44 -4.96
N LEU A 21 -3.99 -12.64 -5.62
CA LEU A 21 -5.27 -13.07 -5.04
C LEU A 21 -5.86 -14.21 -5.85
N SER A 22 -6.40 -15.24 -5.21
CA SER A 22 -7.14 -16.30 -5.93
C SER A 22 -8.37 -15.76 -6.64
N ALA A 23 -9.04 -14.74 -6.08
CA ALA A 23 -10.19 -14.06 -6.73
C ALA A 23 -9.85 -13.43 -8.09
N VAL A 24 -8.58 -13.08 -8.37
CA VAL A 24 -8.17 -12.57 -9.69
C VAL A 24 -7.59 -13.65 -10.59
N GLY A 25 -7.49 -14.89 -10.11
CA GLY A 25 -7.02 -16.05 -10.89
C GLY A 25 -5.52 -16.33 -10.75
N HIS A 26 -4.88 -15.93 -9.64
CA HIS A 26 -3.49 -16.32 -9.39
C HIS A 26 -3.37 -17.85 -9.36
N PRO A 27 -2.40 -18.45 -10.09
CA PRO A 27 -2.37 -19.90 -10.29
C PRO A 27 -1.97 -20.69 -9.03
N LEU A 28 -1.32 -20.07 -8.06
CA LEU A 28 -0.76 -20.75 -6.90
C LEU A 28 -1.27 -20.22 -5.56
N VAL A 29 -1.35 -18.88 -5.40
CA VAL A 29 -1.78 -18.27 -4.13
C VAL A 29 -3.26 -18.53 -3.86
N GLU A 30 -3.55 -19.08 -2.67
CA GLU A 30 -4.91 -19.28 -2.19
C GLU A 30 -5.26 -18.26 -1.10
N THR A 31 -6.26 -17.41 -1.35
CA THR A 31 -6.74 -16.36 -0.45
C THR A 31 -8.23 -16.53 -0.16
N ARG A 32 -8.58 -17.64 0.51
CA ARG A 32 -9.97 -18.11 0.69
C ARG A 32 -10.84 -17.12 1.48
N ALA A 33 -10.29 -16.46 2.50
CA ALA A 33 -11.03 -15.48 3.29
C ALA A 33 -11.30 -14.20 2.50
N LEU A 34 -10.32 -13.75 1.71
CA LEU A 34 -10.46 -12.60 0.80
C LEU A 34 -11.36 -12.95 -0.39
N ASP A 35 -11.38 -14.20 -0.87
CA ASP A 35 -12.32 -14.65 -1.89
C ASP A 35 -13.78 -14.57 -1.41
N VAL A 36 -14.02 -14.98 -0.16
CA VAL A 36 -15.33 -14.82 0.49
C VAL A 36 -15.68 -13.33 0.61
N LEU A 37 -14.74 -12.50 1.09
CA LEU A 37 -14.95 -11.05 1.19
C LEU A 37 -15.27 -10.43 -0.18
N ALA A 38 -14.55 -10.80 -1.24
CA ALA A 38 -14.80 -10.34 -2.61
C ALA A 38 -16.16 -10.82 -3.14
N SER A 39 -16.57 -12.05 -2.83
CA SER A 39 -17.88 -12.60 -3.23
C SER A 39 -19.07 -11.96 -2.51
N GLU A 40 -18.85 -11.46 -1.30
CA GLU A 40 -19.84 -10.75 -0.48
C GLU A 40 -19.78 -9.22 -0.63
N GLY A 41 -18.73 -8.72 -1.29
CA GLY A 41 -18.47 -7.32 -1.58
C GLY A 41 -18.19 -7.05 -3.05
N MET A 42 -17.24 -6.16 -3.31
CA MET A 42 -16.78 -5.76 -4.64
C MET A 42 -15.27 -5.82 -4.72
N LEU A 43 -14.75 -6.35 -5.82
CA LEU A 43 -13.33 -6.42 -6.16
C LEU A 43 -13.01 -5.38 -7.21
N PHE A 44 -12.18 -4.40 -6.88
CA PHE A 44 -11.67 -3.38 -7.80
C PHE A 44 -10.41 -3.89 -8.48
N ARG A 45 -10.49 -4.08 -9.80
CA ARG A 45 -9.45 -4.75 -10.58
C ARG A 45 -8.27 -3.86 -10.95
N ASN A 46 -8.49 -2.55 -11.03
CA ASN A 46 -7.50 -1.55 -11.42
C ASN A 46 -7.35 -0.50 -10.31
N HIS A 47 -6.87 -0.95 -9.15
CA HIS A 47 -6.60 -0.08 -8.00
C HIS A 47 -5.10 0.15 -7.84
N PHE A 48 -4.69 1.42 -7.67
CA PHE A 48 -3.29 1.80 -7.68
C PHE A 48 -2.90 2.63 -6.45
N ALA A 49 -1.70 2.36 -5.91
CA ALA A 49 -1.04 3.24 -4.97
C ALA A 49 -0.54 4.50 -5.68
N GLN A 50 -0.52 5.66 -5.00
CA GLN A 50 -0.06 6.93 -5.60
C GLN A 50 1.42 7.16 -5.44
N PRO A 51 2.06 6.89 -4.29
CA PRO A 51 3.50 6.80 -4.15
C PRO A 51 3.94 5.44 -3.60
N SER A 52 5.24 5.28 -3.60
CA SER A 52 6.02 4.29 -2.88
C SER A 52 7.24 5.02 -2.28
N PRO A 53 7.84 4.55 -1.18
CA PRO A 53 7.55 3.39 -0.34
C PRO A 53 6.44 3.62 0.72
N CYS A 54 6.48 2.83 1.83
CA CYS A 54 5.41 2.77 2.86
C CYS A 54 5.00 4.14 3.41
N GLY A 55 5.95 4.95 3.90
CA GLY A 55 5.65 6.26 4.52
C GLY A 55 4.86 7.18 3.59
N PRO A 56 5.37 7.52 2.39
CA PRO A 56 4.65 8.30 1.39
C PRO A 56 3.29 7.70 1.03
N SER A 57 3.23 6.39 0.78
CA SER A 57 1.98 5.74 0.41
C SER A 57 0.93 5.81 1.51
N ARG A 58 1.32 5.58 2.77
CA ARG A 58 0.43 5.71 3.92
C ARG A 58 0.05 7.15 4.19
N ALA A 59 0.94 8.12 3.91
CA ALA A 59 0.59 9.53 3.93
C ALA A 59 -0.52 9.84 2.90
N SER A 60 -0.41 9.34 1.66
CA SER A 60 -1.48 9.47 0.66
C SER A 60 -2.76 8.78 1.09
N LEU A 61 -2.71 7.52 1.53
CA LEU A 61 -3.88 6.74 1.96
C LEU A 61 -4.63 7.38 3.12
N LEU A 62 -3.91 8.00 4.08
CA LEU A 62 -4.49 8.49 5.33
C LEU A 62 -4.76 10.00 5.35
N SER A 63 -4.25 10.78 4.38
CA SER A 63 -4.56 12.20 4.19
C SER A 63 -5.33 12.50 2.92
N GLU A 64 -5.44 11.51 2.01
CA GLU A 64 -6.07 11.56 0.69
C GLU A 64 -5.54 12.60 -0.25
N MET A 65 -4.25 12.77 -0.18
CA MET A 65 -3.55 13.71 -1.03
C MET A 65 -2.56 12.98 -1.91
N TYR A 66 -2.40 13.45 -3.14
CA TYR A 66 -1.28 13.01 -3.98
C TYR A 66 0.06 13.46 -3.41
N LEU A 67 1.13 12.74 -3.74
CA LEU A 67 2.49 13.04 -3.28
C LEU A 67 2.88 14.49 -3.57
N MET A 68 2.53 15.02 -4.75
CA MET A 68 2.82 16.41 -5.13
C MET A 68 2.20 17.45 -4.17
N ASN A 69 1.16 17.08 -3.42
CA ASN A 69 0.45 17.95 -2.50
C ASN A 69 0.92 17.80 -1.05
N HIS A 70 1.05 16.56 -0.54
CA HIS A 70 1.48 16.36 0.86
C HIS A 70 3.00 16.39 1.05
N ARG A 71 3.81 16.12 0.02
CA ARG A 71 5.28 16.19 0.00
C ARG A 71 6.01 15.37 1.06
N SER A 72 5.37 14.41 1.72
CA SER A 72 6.05 13.38 2.50
C SER A 72 6.58 12.32 1.53
N VAL A 73 7.77 12.56 0.96
CA VAL A 73 8.23 11.94 -0.30
C VAL A 73 9.03 10.65 -0.13
N TYR A 74 9.57 10.39 1.07
CA TYR A 74 10.36 9.21 1.38
C TYR A 74 10.11 8.77 2.83
N ASN A 75 10.48 7.53 3.18
CA ASN A 75 10.38 7.07 4.58
C ASN A 75 11.18 8.00 5.50
N GLY A 76 10.52 8.58 6.49
CA GLY A 76 11.11 9.57 7.38
C GLY A 76 10.92 11.02 6.95
N THR A 77 10.37 11.31 5.77
CA THR A 77 9.97 12.68 5.43
C THR A 77 8.74 13.06 6.27
N PRO A 78 8.80 14.17 7.06
CA PRO A 78 7.68 14.59 7.89
C PRO A 78 6.41 14.88 7.10
N LEU A 79 5.26 14.46 7.64
CA LEU A 79 3.96 14.86 7.14
C LEU A 79 3.51 16.14 7.85
N ASP A 80 3.14 17.17 7.10
CA ASP A 80 2.69 18.46 7.62
C ASP A 80 1.43 18.29 8.50
N ALA A 81 1.52 18.69 9.77
CA ALA A 81 0.46 18.53 10.76
C ALA A 81 -0.81 19.35 10.45
N ARG A 82 -0.74 20.31 9.50
CA ARG A 82 -1.90 21.10 9.05
C ARG A 82 -2.93 20.27 8.28
N PHE A 83 -2.50 19.16 7.67
CA PHE A 83 -3.38 18.35 6.85
C PHE A 83 -4.39 17.59 7.71
N ALA A 84 -5.64 17.56 7.26
CA ALA A 84 -6.64 16.64 7.74
C ALA A 84 -6.18 15.19 7.51
N ASN A 85 -6.62 14.29 8.36
CA ASN A 85 -6.31 12.87 8.20
C ASN A 85 -7.48 11.99 8.63
N LEU A 86 -7.51 10.77 8.12
CA LEU A 86 -8.60 9.84 8.35
C LEU A 86 -8.98 9.66 9.82
N ALA A 87 -8.00 9.56 10.73
CA ALA A 87 -8.28 9.35 12.15
C ALA A 87 -8.99 10.52 12.80
N ARG A 88 -8.59 11.76 12.44
CA ARG A 88 -9.25 12.99 12.95
C ARG A 88 -10.65 13.14 12.37
N GLU A 89 -10.82 12.89 11.08
CA GLU A 89 -12.10 13.07 10.39
C GLU A 89 -13.15 12.04 10.85
N VAL A 90 -12.78 10.75 11.00
CA VAL A 90 -13.72 9.76 11.55
C VAL A 90 -14.07 10.03 13.01
N ARG A 91 -13.13 10.63 13.80
CA ARG A 91 -13.47 11.11 15.16
C ARG A 91 -14.42 12.29 15.13
N ALA A 92 -14.23 13.24 14.22
CA ALA A 92 -15.16 14.36 14.03
C ALA A 92 -16.56 13.85 13.63
N ALA A 93 -16.61 12.76 12.86
CA ALA A 93 -17.84 12.03 12.55
C ALA A 93 -18.41 11.22 13.74
N GLY A 94 -17.72 11.18 14.89
CA GLY A 94 -18.18 10.56 16.14
C GLY A 94 -17.83 9.10 16.32
N LEU A 95 -16.99 8.51 15.46
CA LEU A 95 -16.49 7.15 15.64
C LEU A 95 -15.26 7.14 16.58
N ASP A 96 -15.02 6.02 17.26
CA ASP A 96 -13.75 5.79 17.95
C ASP A 96 -12.69 5.29 16.94
N ALA A 97 -11.73 6.16 16.64
CA ALA A 97 -10.65 5.82 15.69
C ALA A 97 -9.55 5.01 16.37
N VAL A 98 -9.56 3.70 16.16
CA VAL A 98 -8.67 2.73 16.79
C VAL A 98 -7.64 2.21 15.77
N LEU A 99 -6.39 2.07 16.21
CA LEU A 99 -5.29 1.48 15.44
C LEU A 99 -4.73 0.26 16.14
N ILE A 100 -4.55 -0.82 15.38
CA ILE A 100 -3.72 -1.97 15.72
C ILE A 100 -2.66 -2.08 14.63
N GLY A 101 -1.39 -1.96 15.00
CA GLY A 101 -0.27 -1.89 14.06
C GLY A 101 0.31 -0.48 13.97
N TYR A 102 0.63 -0.01 12.77
CA TYR A 102 1.43 1.18 12.53
C TYR A 102 0.89 2.01 11.34
N THR A 103 1.34 3.26 11.22
CA THR A 103 1.00 4.14 10.09
C THR A 103 2.21 4.62 9.29
N ASP A 104 3.43 4.39 9.74
CA ASP A 104 4.70 4.80 9.09
C ASP A 104 4.72 6.27 8.64
N THR A 105 4.08 7.14 9.39
CA THR A 105 4.07 8.57 9.11
C THR A 105 5.04 9.27 10.06
N ALA A 106 6.05 9.97 9.55
CA ALA A 106 6.95 10.77 10.36
C ALA A 106 6.22 12.03 10.85
N VAL A 107 6.47 12.39 12.11
CA VAL A 107 5.83 13.56 12.74
C VAL A 107 6.35 14.87 12.16
N ASP A 108 5.53 15.90 12.20
CA ASP A 108 5.94 17.26 11.84
C ASP A 108 6.84 17.84 12.93
N LEU A 109 8.14 17.88 12.64
CA LEU A 109 9.17 18.29 13.58
C LEU A 109 8.97 19.72 14.15
N ARG A 110 8.20 20.58 13.46
CA ARG A 110 7.91 21.96 13.88
C ARG A 110 7.04 22.04 15.15
N HIS A 111 6.38 20.93 15.51
CA HIS A 111 5.48 20.81 16.66
C HIS A 111 6.07 19.99 17.81
N HIS A 112 7.36 19.62 17.74
CA HIS A 112 8.03 18.79 18.73
C HIS A 112 9.26 19.49 19.32
N ALA A 113 9.58 19.21 20.58
CA ALA A 113 10.85 19.62 21.18
C ALA A 113 12.01 18.87 20.51
N VAL A 114 13.20 19.48 20.46
CA VAL A 114 14.36 18.91 19.75
C VAL A 114 14.82 17.55 20.28
N ASP A 115 14.50 17.26 21.54
CA ASP A 115 14.82 16.01 22.25
C ASP A 115 13.62 15.03 22.33
N ASP A 116 12.54 15.32 21.60
CA ASP A 116 11.37 14.42 21.59
C ASP A 116 11.74 13.09 20.94
N PRO A 117 11.50 11.94 21.62
CA PRO A 117 11.77 10.62 21.05
C PRO A 117 11.04 10.36 19.72
N ALA A 118 9.92 11.02 19.44
CA ALA A 118 9.22 10.90 18.18
C ALA A 118 10.05 11.35 16.96
N LEU A 119 11.08 12.18 17.18
CA LEU A 119 12.01 12.62 16.13
C LEU A 119 13.11 11.61 15.81
N THR A 120 13.18 10.49 16.53
CA THR A 120 14.19 9.43 16.33
C THR A 120 13.65 8.22 15.56
N THR A 121 12.40 8.27 15.11
CA THR A 121 11.77 7.21 14.33
C THR A 121 10.95 7.79 13.19
N TYR A 122 10.90 7.10 12.07
CA TYR A 122 9.96 7.44 10.99
C TYR A 122 8.62 6.71 11.13
N ALA A 123 8.55 5.67 11.94
CA ALA A 123 7.37 4.84 12.14
C ALA A 123 6.46 5.37 13.26
N SER A 124 6.22 6.69 13.28
CA SER A 124 5.29 7.30 14.22
C SER A 124 3.84 6.99 13.88
N VAL A 125 2.96 7.21 14.85
CA VAL A 125 1.52 7.04 14.66
C VAL A 125 0.86 8.34 14.30
N LEU A 126 0.08 8.31 13.24
CA LEU A 126 -0.68 9.46 12.77
C LEU A 126 -1.60 10.00 13.88
N PRO A 127 -1.55 11.32 14.19
CA PRO A 127 -2.36 11.91 15.23
C PRO A 127 -3.87 11.70 15.02
N GLY A 128 -4.57 11.35 16.09
CA GLY A 128 -6.02 11.06 16.08
C GLY A 128 -6.34 9.60 16.34
N PHE A 129 -5.45 8.67 16.09
CA PHE A 129 -5.64 7.27 16.45
C PHE A 129 -5.48 7.01 17.94
N ARG A 130 -6.32 6.14 18.48
CA ARG A 130 -6.11 5.45 19.75
C ARG A 130 -5.47 4.10 19.47
N GLN A 131 -4.20 3.97 19.82
CA GLN A 131 -3.50 2.68 19.66
C GLN A 131 -3.93 1.69 20.73
N LEU A 132 -4.24 0.46 20.32
CA LEU A 132 -4.44 -0.65 21.26
C LEU A 132 -3.12 -1.32 21.65
N ILE A 133 -2.17 -1.34 20.74
CA ILE A 133 -0.82 -1.86 20.98
C ILE A 133 0.12 -0.65 21.10
N PRO A 134 0.57 -0.28 22.31
CA PRO A 134 1.41 0.89 22.48
C PRO A 134 2.80 0.73 21.86
N GLY A 135 3.28 1.79 21.24
CA GLY A 135 4.60 1.87 20.61
C GLY A 135 4.51 2.02 19.10
N SER A 136 5.47 2.73 18.53
CA SER A 136 5.60 2.93 17.09
C SER A 136 5.98 1.65 16.34
N GLU A 137 6.60 0.68 17.05
CA GLU A 137 7.11 -0.55 16.45
C GLU A 137 6.41 -1.77 17.05
N LEU A 138 5.58 -2.40 16.23
CA LEU A 138 4.78 -3.57 16.58
C LEU A 138 5.61 -4.72 17.18
N HIS A 139 6.85 -4.92 16.70
CA HIS A 139 7.72 -6.01 17.11
C HIS A 139 8.07 -5.99 18.61
N TYR A 140 8.11 -4.82 19.26
CA TYR A 140 8.32 -4.76 20.71
C TYR A 140 7.12 -5.27 21.51
N ALA A 141 5.90 -5.01 21.06
CA ALA A 141 4.70 -5.49 21.71
C ALA A 141 4.54 -7.01 21.53
N TRP A 142 4.74 -7.49 20.31
CA TRP A 142 4.77 -8.91 19.97
C TRP A 142 5.91 -9.63 20.72
N GLY A 143 7.11 -9.05 20.79
CA GLY A 143 8.23 -9.59 21.56
C GLY A 143 7.90 -9.77 23.04
N ARG A 144 7.17 -8.84 23.66
CA ARG A 144 6.69 -9.01 25.05
C ARG A 144 5.72 -10.17 25.19
N ASP A 145 4.88 -10.43 24.20
CA ASP A 145 3.99 -11.58 24.18
C ASP A 145 4.79 -12.88 24.06
N LEU A 146 5.75 -12.93 23.14
CA LEU A 146 6.66 -14.07 22.99
C LEU A 146 7.44 -14.35 24.29
N ALA A 147 7.93 -13.31 24.98
CA ALA A 147 8.62 -13.47 26.25
C ALA A 147 7.71 -14.08 27.34
N ARG A 148 6.42 -13.68 27.40
CA ARG A 148 5.43 -14.28 28.32
C ARG A 148 5.17 -15.75 28.02
N LYS A 149 5.28 -16.14 26.75
CA LYS A 149 5.18 -17.53 26.28
C LYS A 149 6.47 -18.33 26.46
N GLY A 150 7.54 -17.71 26.99
CA GLY A 150 8.81 -18.37 27.31
C GLY A 150 9.86 -18.32 26.21
N TYR A 151 9.66 -17.57 25.12
CA TYR A 151 10.66 -17.44 24.07
C TYR A 151 11.84 -16.58 24.53
N ARG A 152 13.05 -16.99 24.12
CA ARG A 152 14.25 -16.18 24.30
C ARG A 152 14.25 -15.06 23.27
N LEU A 153 14.23 -13.83 23.76
CA LEU A 153 14.29 -12.65 22.90
C LEU A 153 15.73 -12.28 22.49
N PRO A 154 15.89 -11.60 21.34
CA PRO A 154 17.16 -11.00 20.97
C PRO A 154 17.59 -9.88 21.93
N PRO A 155 18.85 -9.41 21.85
CA PRO A 155 19.32 -8.24 22.60
C PRO A 155 18.45 -7.01 22.32
N ARG A 156 18.33 -6.12 23.30
CA ARG A 156 17.61 -4.85 23.13
C ARG A 156 18.33 -3.94 22.13
N GLY A 157 17.55 -3.12 21.40
CA GLY A 157 18.07 -2.10 20.49
C GLY A 157 18.47 -2.61 19.11
N ILE A 158 18.13 -3.86 18.76
CA ILE A 158 18.22 -4.31 17.36
C ILE A 158 17.00 -3.83 16.56
N GLY A 159 17.21 -3.54 15.27
CA GLY A 159 16.12 -3.13 14.39
C GLY A 159 15.08 -4.22 14.16
N ALA A 160 13.91 -3.83 13.63
CA ALA A 160 12.77 -4.72 13.42
C ALA A 160 13.13 -5.96 12.58
N ASP A 161 13.82 -5.78 11.45
CA ASP A 161 14.23 -6.89 10.58
C ASP A 161 15.10 -7.90 11.33
N ALA A 162 16.12 -7.43 12.06
CA ALA A 162 16.97 -8.31 12.84
C ALA A 162 16.24 -8.98 14.01
N PHE A 163 15.20 -8.33 14.56
CA PHE A 163 14.34 -8.91 15.56
C PHE A 163 13.57 -10.11 15.01
N HIS A 164 12.97 -10.00 13.83
CA HIS A 164 12.29 -11.11 13.17
C HIS A 164 13.26 -12.22 12.76
N GLU A 165 14.41 -11.86 12.18
CA GLU A 165 15.44 -12.82 11.76
C GLU A 165 16.03 -13.63 12.90
N TRP A 166 16.02 -13.12 14.13
CA TRP A 166 16.41 -13.87 15.34
C TRP A 166 15.68 -15.20 15.48
N PHE A 167 14.45 -15.28 15.00
CA PHE A 167 13.62 -16.47 15.09
C PHE A 167 13.72 -17.39 13.86
N ARG A 168 14.64 -17.14 12.94
CA ARG A 168 14.87 -18.06 11.81
C ARG A 168 15.53 -19.34 12.30
N SER A 169 14.99 -20.49 11.91
CA SER A 169 15.61 -21.80 12.14
C SER A 169 16.92 -21.95 11.37
N ALA A 170 17.69 -22.98 11.72
CA ALA A 170 18.88 -23.33 10.94
C ALA A 170 18.51 -23.60 9.47
N ALA A 171 19.40 -23.22 8.56
CA ALA A 171 19.22 -23.43 7.12
C ALA A 171 18.92 -24.91 6.81
N VAL A 172 17.95 -25.14 5.94
CA VAL A 172 17.59 -26.47 5.46
C VAL A 172 18.39 -26.78 4.21
N PRO A 173 19.20 -27.85 4.19
CA PRO A 173 19.97 -28.20 3.01
C PRO A 173 19.09 -28.34 1.76
N GLY A 174 19.42 -27.61 0.69
CA GLY A 174 18.65 -27.59 -0.56
C GLY A 174 17.35 -26.77 -0.53
N GLY A 175 16.97 -26.18 0.60
CA GLY A 175 15.71 -25.42 0.71
C GLY A 175 15.78 -23.97 0.23
N GLY A 176 16.97 -23.43 -0.05
CA GLY A 176 17.16 -22.03 -0.39
C GLY A 176 17.12 -21.07 0.81
N PRO A 177 17.33 -19.76 0.60
CA PRO A 177 17.66 -18.82 1.67
C PRO A 177 16.47 -18.47 2.59
N THR A 178 15.22 -18.62 2.13
CA THR A 178 14.02 -18.23 2.88
C THR A 178 13.14 -19.41 3.31
N PHE A 179 13.57 -20.65 2.98
CA PHE A 179 12.78 -21.86 3.26
C PHE A 179 12.75 -22.25 4.75
N ALA A 180 13.83 -21.97 5.49
CA ALA A 180 13.90 -22.31 6.91
C ALA A 180 12.78 -21.62 7.69
N PRO A 181 11.91 -22.37 8.42
CA PRO A 181 10.79 -21.79 9.11
C PRO A 181 11.22 -20.92 10.30
N ALA A 182 10.30 -20.12 10.80
CA ALA A 182 10.43 -19.51 12.11
C ALA A 182 10.50 -20.57 13.21
N THR A 183 11.16 -20.26 14.33
CA THR A 183 11.26 -21.14 15.52
C THR A 183 9.99 -21.15 16.38
N TYR A 184 9.04 -20.25 16.09
CA TYR A 184 7.72 -20.21 16.71
C TYR A 184 6.67 -20.82 15.77
N PRO A 185 5.57 -21.39 16.30
CA PRO A 185 4.46 -21.86 15.49
C PRO A 185 3.61 -20.70 14.97
N ALA A 186 2.75 -20.98 14.01
CA ALA A 186 1.94 -19.97 13.30
C ALA A 186 1.06 -19.13 14.23
N GLU A 187 0.53 -19.71 15.30
CA GLU A 187 -0.30 -19.01 16.29
C GLU A 187 0.45 -17.97 17.13
N ASP A 188 1.78 -18.00 17.11
CA ASP A 188 2.64 -17.09 17.86
C ASP A 188 3.31 -16.03 17.00
N ASN A 189 3.03 -16.00 15.68
CA ASN A 189 3.63 -15.02 14.81
C ASN A 189 3.02 -13.60 14.98
N ASP A 190 3.63 -12.60 14.36
CA ASP A 190 3.24 -11.18 14.44
C ASP A 190 1.85 -10.91 13.85
N THR A 191 1.47 -11.58 12.75
CA THR A 191 0.12 -11.48 12.17
C THR A 191 -0.92 -12.06 13.13
N ALA A 192 -0.69 -13.25 13.67
CA ALA A 192 -1.60 -13.88 14.63
C ALA A 192 -1.77 -13.02 15.89
N PHE A 193 -0.68 -12.43 16.41
CA PHE A 193 -0.71 -11.48 17.53
C PHE A 193 -1.59 -10.27 17.22
N THR A 194 -1.41 -9.65 16.05
CA THR A 194 -2.18 -8.48 15.60
C THR A 194 -3.65 -8.82 15.44
N ILE A 195 -3.97 -9.95 14.80
CA ILE A 195 -5.35 -10.39 14.57
C ILE A 195 -6.02 -10.82 15.87
N ASN A 196 -5.32 -11.46 16.80
CA ASN A 196 -5.86 -11.78 18.13
C ASN A 196 -6.27 -10.50 18.89
N THR A 197 -5.47 -9.43 18.78
CA THR A 197 -5.81 -8.14 19.37
C THR A 197 -7.04 -7.53 18.69
N ALA A 198 -7.18 -7.65 17.37
CA ALA A 198 -8.36 -7.19 16.64
C ALA A 198 -9.62 -8.00 17.01
N ILE A 199 -9.50 -9.32 17.15
CA ILE A 199 -10.61 -10.19 17.61
C ILE A 199 -11.07 -9.80 19.01
N GLU A 200 -10.13 -9.55 19.93
CA GLU A 200 -10.48 -9.10 21.29
C GLU A 200 -11.21 -7.75 21.26
N PHE A 201 -10.74 -6.81 20.43
CA PHE A 201 -11.41 -5.52 20.28
C PHE A 201 -12.83 -5.67 19.73
N VAL A 202 -13.06 -6.44 18.66
CA VAL A 202 -14.41 -6.56 18.07
C VAL A 202 -15.39 -7.30 18.96
N ARG A 203 -14.89 -8.18 19.86
CA ARG A 203 -15.70 -8.84 20.87
C ARG A 203 -16.11 -7.91 22.02
N HIS A 204 -15.25 -6.95 22.36
CA HIS A 204 -15.42 -6.05 23.50
C HIS A 204 -15.16 -4.59 23.15
N PRO A 205 -15.84 -4.00 22.13
CA PRO A 205 -15.62 -2.61 21.77
C PRO A 205 -16.12 -1.67 22.86
N GLU A 206 -15.33 -0.66 23.23
CA GLU A 206 -15.71 0.36 24.22
C GLU A 206 -16.85 1.25 23.74
N ARG A 207 -16.92 1.49 22.43
CA ARG A 207 -17.91 2.36 21.77
C ARG A 207 -18.36 1.74 20.44
N ARG A 208 -19.60 2.09 20.04
CA ARG A 208 -20.15 1.86 18.70
C ARG A 208 -20.84 3.14 18.22
N PRO A 209 -20.76 3.48 16.92
CA PRO A 209 -19.91 2.82 15.90
C PRO A 209 -18.41 3.06 16.17
N TRP A 210 -17.58 2.15 15.71
CA TRP A 210 -16.12 2.22 15.80
C TRP A 210 -15.49 2.23 14.41
N PHE A 211 -14.30 2.83 14.32
CA PHE A 211 -13.39 2.68 13.20
C PHE A 211 -12.15 1.94 13.69
N LEU A 212 -11.87 0.80 13.09
CA LEU A 212 -10.68 0.00 13.36
C LEU A 212 -9.79 -0.06 12.13
N HIS A 213 -8.58 0.48 12.22
CA HIS A 213 -7.52 0.24 11.25
C HIS A 213 -6.62 -0.88 11.78
N THR A 214 -6.64 -2.02 11.11
CA THR A 214 -5.73 -3.15 11.36
C THR A 214 -4.65 -3.13 10.30
N SER A 215 -3.45 -2.69 10.69
CA SER A 215 -2.28 -2.57 9.82
C SER A 215 -1.33 -3.74 10.07
N LEU A 216 -1.28 -4.68 9.12
CA LEU A 216 -0.49 -5.91 9.17
C LEU A 216 0.87 -5.68 8.50
N LEU A 217 1.93 -6.25 9.10
CA LEU A 217 3.27 -6.19 8.51
C LEU A 217 3.40 -7.12 7.29
N ARG A 218 2.82 -8.33 7.38
CA ARG A 218 2.98 -9.31 6.29
C ARG A 218 2.07 -8.99 5.11
N PRO A 219 2.56 -9.29 3.86
CA PRO A 219 3.75 -10.07 3.47
C PRO A 219 5.09 -9.30 3.38
N HIS A 220 5.21 -8.07 3.90
CA HIS A 220 6.48 -7.31 3.98
C HIS A 220 7.63 -8.15 4.58
N PRO A 221 8.89 -7.97 4.13
CA PRO A 221 10.06 -8.61 4.75
C PRO A 221 10.16 -8.38 6.28
N PRO A 222 11.00 -9.18 7.00
CA PRO A 222 11.80 -10.29 6.46
C PRO A 222 10.96 -11.47 6.00
N PHE A 223 11.38 -12.10 4.90
CA PHE A 223 10.68 -13.25 4.34
C PHE A 223 10.94 -14.50 5.21
N LEU A 224 10.17 -14.61 6.26
CA LEU A 224 10.23 -15.66 7.28
C LEU A 224 8.82 -16.13 7.61
N ALA A 225 8.47 -17.33 7.19
CA ALA A 225 7.18 -17.95 7.47
C ALA A 225 7.32 -19.02 8.55
N PRO A 226 6.35 -19.17 9.49
CA PRO A 226 6.32 -20.29 10.41
C PRO A 226 5.88 -21.59 9.70
N ALA A 227 6.20 -22.75 10.28
CA ALA A 227 5.58 -23.99 9.84
C ALA A 227 4.07 -23.98 10.14
N PRO A 228 3.19 -24.58 9.28
CA PRO A 228 3.52 -25.29 8.05
C PRO A 228 3.65 -24.41 6.80
N TYR A 229 3.41 -23.09 6.91
CA TYR A 229 3.35 -22.18 5.76
C TYR A 229 4.63 -22.18 4.93
N ASN A 230 5.81 -22.29 5.55
CA ASN A 230 7.11 -22.30 4.84
C ASN A 230 7.28 -23.40 3.78
N ALA A 231 6.37 -24.34 3.68
CA ALA A 231 6.44 -25.48 2.77
C ALA A 231 5.10 -25.76 2.04
N MET A 232 4.17 -24.77 1.99
CA MET A 232 2.84 -24.98 1.40
C MET A 232 2.85 -25.04 -0.13
N TYR A 233 3.77 -24.31 -0.79
CA TYR A 233 3.87 -24.24 -2.24
C TYR A 233 5.23 -24.78 -2.67
N ASP A 234 5.30 -25.45 -3.81
CA ASP A 234 6.57 -25.81 -4.41
C ASP A 234 7.17 -24.60 -5.12
N ALA A 235 8.45 -24.33 -4.90
CA ALA A 235 9.15 -23.24 -5.57
C ALA A 235 9.19 -23.44 -7.09
N ASP A 236 9.13 -24.67 -7.58
CA ASP A 236 9.08 -25.00 -9.01
C ASP A 236 7.73 -24.65 -9.67
N ASP A 237 6.66 -24.56 -8.88
CA ASP A 237 5.31 -24.16 -9.35
C ASP A 237 5.14 -22.64 -9.44
N VAL A 238 6.10 -21.86 -8.93
CA VAL A 238 6.04 -20.39 -8.95
C VAL A 238 6.06 -19.88 -10.39
N PRO A 239 5.13 -18.95 -10.76
CA PRO A 239 5.13 -18.38 -12.10
C PRO A 239 6.44 -17.76 -12.51
N SER A 240 6.76 -17.84 -13.81
CA SER A 240 7.97 -17.25 -14.38
C SER A 240 8.03 -15.74 -14.12
N PHE A 241 9.24 -15.23 -13.91
CA PHE A 241 9.46 -13.80 -13.74
C PHE A 241 9.21 -13.01 -15.03
N VAL A 242 8.66 -11.82 -14.88
CA VAL A 242 8.63 -10.83 -15.96
C VAL A 242 10.01 -10.20 -16.07
N THR A 243 10.73 -10.48 -17.16
CA THR A 243 12.09 -9.97 -17.37
C THR A 243 12.37 -9.73 -18.85
N VAL A 244 13.34 -8.86 -19.13
CA VAL A 244 13.90 -8.63 -20.46
C VAL A 244 15.24 -9.37 -20.54
N GLY A 245 15.20 -10.66 -20.94
CA GLY A 245 16.41 -11.45 -21.05
C GLY A 245 17.22 -11.56 -19.74
N ASP A 246 18.51 -11.19 -19.81
CA ASP A 246 19.38 -11.13 -18.64
C ASP A 246 19.38 -9.75 -17.96
N ARG A 247 20.15 -9.61 -16.88
CA ARG A 247 20.25 -8.37 -16.09
C ARG A 247 20.81 -7.19 -16.89
N GLU A 248 21.71 -7.43 -17.82
CA GLU A 248 22.32 -6.38 -18.64
C GLU A 248 21.29 -5.84 -19.64
N ALA A 249 20.51 -6.72 -20.26
CA ALA A 249 19.42 -6.36 -21.15
C ALA A 249 18.32 -5.58 -20.42
N GLU A 250 17.97 -5.97 -19.19
CA GLU A 250 17.02 -5.24 -18.36
C GLU A 250 17.54 -3.84 -18.00
N ALA A 251 18.77 -3.75 -17.50
CA ALA A 251 19.41 -2.49 -17.13
C ALA A 251 19.54 -1.53 -18.32
N ALA A 252 19.71 -2.04 -19.53
CA ALA A 252 19.81 -1.24 -20.75
C ALA A 252 18.48 -0.58 -21.16
N GLN A 253 17.34 -1.01 -20.62
CA GLN A 253 16.03 -0.42 -20.94
C GLN A 253 15.91 1.03 -20.47
N HIS A 254 16.50 1.38 -19.31
CA HIS A 254 16.40 2.73 -18.77
C HIS A 254 17.48 3.01 -17.70
N PRO A 255 18.11 4.21 -17.64
CA PRO A 255 19.11 4.55 -16.63
C PRO A 255 18.59 4.41 -15.17
N PHE A 256 17.33 4.73 -14.91
CA PHE A 256 16.69 4.52 -13.61
C PHE A 256 16.63 3.03 -13.25
N VAL A 257 16.23 2.15 -14.19
CA VAL A 257 16.19 0.70 -13.96
C VAL A 257 17.59 0.19 -13.64
N ALA A 258 18.61 0.59 -14.41
CA ALA A 258 20.01 0.25 -14.16
C ALA A 258 20.49 0.69 -12.76
N TYR A 259 20.09 1.89 -12.33
CA TYR A 259 20.39 2.43 -10.99
C TYR A 259 19.73 1.58 -9.91
N MET A 260 18.40 1.39 -10.00
CA MET A 260 17.64 0.66 -8.99
C MET A 260 18.06 -0.81 -8.85
N MET A 261 18.34 -1.49 -9.94
CA MET A 261 18.88 -2.87 -9.92
C MET A 261 20.19 -2.98 -9.15
N ARG A 262 21.09 -1.98 -9.26
CA ARG A 262 22.35 -1.98 -8.49
C ARG A 262 22.12 -1.77 -7.00
N HIS A 263 21.16 -0.91 -6.64
CA HIS A 263 20.94 -0.51 -5.24
C HIS A 263 20.07 -1.48 -4.45
N HIS A 264 19.03 -2.06 -5.09
CA HIS A 264 18.03 -2.84 -4.37
C HIS A 264 18.37 -4.32 -4.20
N LEU A 265 19.06 -4.93 -5.17
CA LEU A 265 19.48 -6.34 -5.05
C LEU A 265 20.52 -6.58 -3.95
N HIS A 266 21.21 -5.54 -3.50
CA HIS A 266 22.35 -5.70 -2.59
C HIS A 266 22.10 -5.21 -1.15
N LYS A 267 21.08 -4.40 -0.88
CA LYS A 267 21.10 -3.63 0.37
C LYS A 267 20.20 -4.09 1.51
N LYS A 268 19.09 -4.80 1.35
CA LYS A 268 18.15 -4.86 2.47
C LYS A 268 17.33 -6.14 2.70
N LEU A 269 17.17 -7.04 1.77
CA LEU A 269 16.09 -8.01 1.89
C LEU A 269 16.51 -9.45 2.12
N LEU A 270 17.79 -9.71 2.07
CA LEU A 270 18.30 -11.07 2.11
C LEU A 270 19.53 -11.13 3.00
N THR A 271 19.46 -12.03 3.96
CA THR A 271 20.65 -12.53 4.61
C THR A 271 21.64 -12.95 3.50
N ALA A 272 22.79 -12.40 3.51
CA ALA A 272 24.07 -12.59 2.80
C ALA A 272 24.19 -13.53 1.55
N GLU A 273 23.21 -14.31 1.15
CA GLU A 273 23.41 -15.47 0.26
C GLU A 273 22.54 -15.54 -1.00
N LEU A 274 21.65 -14.57 -1.28
CA LEU A 274 20.93 -14.60 -2.55
C LEU A 274 21.77 -13.98 -3.66
N HIS A 275 22.33 -14.80 -4.51
CA HIS A 275 22.88 -14.31 -5.76
C HIS A 275 21.74 -14.00 -6.74
N PRO A 276 21.71 -12.80 -7.38
CA PRO A 276 20.63 -12.42 -8.29
C PRO A 276 20.36 -13.42 -9.42
N ASP A 277 21.40 -14.10 -9.89
CA ASP A 277 21.30 -15.09 -10.97
C ASP A 277 20.89 -16.50 -10.48
N ASP A 278 20.79 -16.71 -9.17
CA ASP A 278 20.28 -17.96 -8.63
C ASP A 278 18.75 -18.03 -8.80
N ARG A 279 18.35 -18.70 -9.87
CA ARG A 279 16.93 -18.86 -10.22
C ARG A 279 16.18 -19.62 -9.13
N ALA A 280 16.75 -20.68 -8.58
CA ALA A 280 16.09 -21.49 -7.56
C ALA A 280 15.85 -20.67 -6.28
N ALA A 281 16.85 -19.91 -5.86
CA ALA A 281 16.72 -19.02 -4.71
C ALA A 281 15.67 -17.90 -4.93
N ARG A 282 15.55 -17.35 -6.13
CA ARG A 282 14.51 -16.36 -6.46
C ARG A 282 13.11 -16.99 -6.46
N HIS A 283 12.95 -18.20 -7.00
CA HIS A 283 11.68 -18.93 -6.95
C HIS A 283 11.28 -19.24 -5.50
N GLN A 284 12.24 -19.69 -4.67
CA GLN A 284 12.01 -19.95 -3.26
C GLN A 284 11.60 -18.67 -2.50
N LEU A 285 12.25 -17.54 -2.79
CA LEU A 285 11.90 -16.27 -2.21
C LEU A 285 10.44 -15.86 -2.54
N ARG A 286 10.06 -16.00 -3.81
CA ARG A 286 8.67 -15.71 -4.25
C ARG A 286 7.68 -16.69 -3.65
N ALA A 287 8.01 -17.95 -3.51
CA ALA A 287 7.19 -18.92 -2.78
C ALA A 287 6.98 -18.50 -1.33
N THR A 288 8.04 -18.01 -0.66
CA THR A 288 7.93 -17.52 0.73
C THR A 288 7.01 -16.29 0.83
N TYR A 289 7.07 -15.37 -0.12
CA TYR A 289 6.14 -14.24 -0.21
C TYR A 289 4.68 -14.71 -0.31
N TYR A 290 4.40 -15.74 -1.11
CA TYR A 290 3.07 -16.34 -1.22
C TYR A 290 2.63 -17.06 0.06
N TYR A 291 3.55 -17.70 0.79
CA TYR A 291 3.26 -18.31 2.10
C TYR A 291 2.80 -17.27 3.11
N LEU A 292 3.46 -16.10 3.13
CA LEU A 292 3.09 -15.02 4.05
C LEU A 292 1.70 -14.46 3.73
N MET A 293 1.33 -14.37 2.45
CA MET A 293 -0.03 -13.98 2.03
C MET A 293 -1.08 -14.98 2.50
N ARG A 294 -0.80 -16.27 2.35
CA ARG A 294 -1.72 -17.33 2.82
C ARG A 294 -1.89 -17.27 4.33
N GLU A 295 -0.83 -17.05 5.06
CA GLU A 295 -0.86 -16.92 6.51
C GLU A 295 -1.72 -15.71 6.95
N VAL A 296 -1.57 -14.56 6.27
CA VAL A 296 -2.44 -13.39 6.49
C VAL A 296 -3.90 -13.73 6.21
N ASP A 297 -4.19 -14.36 5.08
CA ASP A 297 -5.56 -14.70 4.68
C ASP A 297 -6.26 -15.63 5.70
N ASP A 298 -5.56 -16.66 6.18
CA ASP A 298 -6.11 -17.56 7.18
C ASP A 298 -6.41 -16.81 8.50
N ASN A 299 -5.57 -15.87 8.90
CA ASN A 299 -5.81 -15.03 10.07
C ASN A 299 -6.96 -14.04 9.86
N LEU A 300 -7.12 -13.45 8.68
CA LEU A 300 -8.28 -12.62 8.32
C LEU A 300 -9.59 -13.42 8.40
N GLY A 301 -9.56 -14.68 7.98
CA GLY A 301 -10.70 -15.59 8.14
C GLY A 301 -11.17 -15.71 9.59
N ARG A 302 -10.22 -15.75 10.55
CA ARG A 302 -10.52 -15.76 12.00
C ARG A 302 -11.17 -14.45 12.46
N LEU A 303 -10.67 -13.31 12.00
CA LEU A 303 -11.25 -12.00 12.32
C LEU A 303 -12.67 -11.85 11.75
N PHE A 304 -12.90 -12.27 10.50
CA PHE A 304 -14.24 -12.24 9.91
C PHE A 304 -15.21 -13.19 10.60
N ALA A 305 -14.75 -14.35 11.09
CA ALA A 305 -15.55 -15.24 11.92
C ALA A 305 -15.95 -14.56 13.23
N ALA A 306 -15.02 -13.90 13.92
CA ALA A 306 -15.32 -13.19 15.16
C ALA A 306 -16.34 -12.05 14.94
N LEU A 307 -16.26 -11.30 13.83
CA LEU A 307 -17.28 -10.29 13.49
C LEU A 307 -18.67 -10.91 13.27
N ARG A 308 -18.75 -12.12 12.68
CA ARG A 308 -20.01 -12.83 12.52
C ARG A 308 -20.56 -13.33 13.87
N GLU A 309 -19.70 -13.83 14.74
CA GLU A 309 -20.05 -14.27 16.10
C GLU A 309 -20.63 -13.12 16.94
N THR A 310 -20.08 -11.90 16.83
CA THR A 310 -20.59 -10.73 17.57
C THR A 310 -21.84 -10.12 16.94
N GLY A 311 -22.20 -10.52 15.71
CA GLY A 311 -23.30 -9.94 14.94
C GLY A 311 -22.97 -8.60 14.28
N ASP A 312 -21.74 -8.12 14.40
CA ASP A 312 -21.31 -6.84 13.82
C ASP A 312 -20.99 -6.93 12.31
N TYR A 313 -20.77 -8.12 11.76
CA TYR A 313 -20.33 -8.32 10.38
C TYR A 313 -21.23 -7.61 9.37
N GLU A 314 -22.56 -7.75 9.50
CA GLU A 314 -23.50 -7.12 8.57
C GLU A 314 -23.56 -5.60 8.70
N ASN A 315 -23.23 -5.03 9.84
CA ASN A 315 -23.21 -3.58 10.06
C ASN A 315 -21.79 -2.99 9.97
N THR A 316 -20.84 -3.69 9.33
CA THR A 316 -19.46 -3.22 9.19
C THR A 316 -19.12 -3.00 7.72
N LEU A 317 -18.64 -1.79 7.38
CA LEU A 317 -17.91 -1.54 6.15
C LEU A 317 -16.53 -2.19 6.28
N ILE A 318 -16.21 -3.18 5.46
CA ILE A 318 -14.91 -3.86 5.50
C ILE A 318 -14.14 -3.49 4.23
N ILE A 319 -12.94 -2.95 4.38
CA ILE A 319 -12.03 -2.57 3.30
C ILE A 319 -10.73 -3.33 3.49
N PHE A 320 -10.31 -4.09 2.49
CA PHE A 320 -8.98 -4.70 2.40
C PHE A 320 -8.20 -4.04 1.27
N THR A 321 -7.01 -3.55 1.58
CA THR A 321 -6.03 -2.99 0.64
C THR A 321 -4.61 -3.15 1.17
N THR A 322 -3.65 -2.53 0.51
CA THR A 322 -2.25 -2.41 0.92
C THR A 322 -1.76 -0.99 0.68
N ASP A 323 -0.59 -0.67 1.13
CA ASP A 323 0.08 0.59 0.83
C ASP A 323 0.75 0.57 -0.56
N HIS A 324 1.44 -0.48 -0.96
CA HIS A 324 2.08 -0.66 -2.27
C HIS A 324 2.26 -2.15 -2.57
N GLY A 325 2.71 -2.46 -3.79
CA GLY A 325 3.05 -3.81 -4.22
C GLY A 325 4.51 -4.18 -3.93
N GLU A 326 5.04 -5.12 -4.72
CA GLU A 326 6.39 -5.70 -4.60
C GLU A 326 6.86 -6.21 -5.96
N ASP A 327 8.06 -5.86 -6.39
CA ASP A 327 8.62 -6.33 -7.66
C ASP A 327 8.93 -7.84 -7.63
N MET A 328 9.33 -8.37 -6.49
CA MET A 328 9.55 -9.80 -6.22
C MET A 328 10.29 -10.53 -7.36
N CYS A 329 11.42 -9.99 -7.77
CA CYS A 329 12.29 -10.45 -8.84
C CYS A 329 11.75 -10.28 -10.28
N ASP A 330 10.57 -9.70 -10.50
CA ASP A 330 10.21 -9.19 -11.80
C ASP A 330 11.12 -8.01 -12.16
N HIS A 331 11.43 -7.84 -13.43
CA HIS A 331 12.42 -6.85 -13.91
C HIS A 331 13.76 -6.90 -13.18
N TRP A 332 14.14 -8.07 -12.66
CA TRP A 332 15.33 -8.26 -11.83
C TRP A 332 15.37 -7.36 -10.60
N MET A 333 14.23 -6.86 -10.17
CA MET A 333 14.10 -5.98 -9.01
C MET A 333 13.50 -6.71 -7.81
N LEU A 334 13.80 -6.21 -6.63
CA LEU A 334 13.25 -6.66 -5.37
C LEU A 334 12.89 -5.43 -4.54
N GLY A 335 11.73 -5.48 -3.89
CA GLY A 335 11.18 -4.32 -3.17
C GLY A 335 10.15 -3.58 -4.02
N LYS A 336 10.05 -2.29 -3.82
CA LYS A 336 8.92 -1.46 -4.20
C LYS A 336 9.31 -0.09 -4.79
N LEU A 337 10.57 0.05 -5.18
CA LEU A 337 11.11 1.32 -5.68
C LEU A 337 11.33 1.26 -7.20
N SER A 338 10.33 0.76 -7.92
CA SER A 338 10.30 0.78 -9.39
C SER A 338 9.20 1.72 -9.89
N TYR A 339 8.99 1.81 -11.19
CA TYR A 339 7.83 2.45 -11.79
C TYR A 339 6.86 1.42 -12.40
N PHE A 340 7.16 0.13 -12.25
CA PHE A 340 6.37 -0.96 -12.83
C PHE A 340 5.06 -1.21 -12.06
N ASP A 341 4.09 -1.81 -12.73
CA ASP A 341 2.80 -2.14 -12.12
C ASP A 341 2.94 -2.99 -10.86
N GLN A 342 3.97 -3.84 -10.77
CA GLN A 342 4.24 -4.69 -9.62
C GLN A 342 4.38 -3.90 -8.30
N SER A 343 4.92 -2.69 -8.35
CA SER A 343 5.06 -1.82 -7.17
C SER A 343 3.80 -1.00 -6.87
N PHE A 344 2.95 -0.71 -7.87
CA PHE A 344 1.85 0.25 -7.73
C PHE A 344 0.45 -0.33 -7.92
N HIS A 345 0.29 -1.43 -8.66
CA HIS A 345 -0.99 -2.11 -8.81
C HIS A 345 -1.26 -2.98 -7.56
N ILE A 346 -2.24 -2.56 -6.77
CA ILE A 346 -2.54 -3.08 -5.44
C ILE A 346 -3.98 -3.61 -5.36
N PRO A 347 -4.27 -4.54 -4.42
CA PRO A 347 -5.63 -5.04 -4.24
C PRO A 347 -6.53 -4.00 -3.57
N LEU A 348 -7.81 -4.00 -3.97
CA LEU A 348 -8.89 -3.35 -3.22
C LEU A 348 -10.13 -4.24 -3.24
N ILE A 349 -10.59 -4.63 -2.05
CA ILE A 349 -11.85 -5.32 -1.84
C ILE A 349 -12.66 -4.51 -0.83
N ILE A 350 -13.90 -4.16 -1.17
CA ILE A 350 -14.80 -3.42 -0.28
C ILE A 350 -16.10 -4.20 -0.11
N ARG A 351 -16.45 -4.54 1.13
CA ARG A 351 -17.75 -5.08 1.51
C ARG A 351 -18.54 -3.99 2.21
N PRO A 352 -19.58 -3.43 1.56
CA PRO A 352 -20.43 -2.42 2.19
C PRO A 352 -21.30 -3.05 3.30
N PRO A 353 -21.74 -2.25 4.30
CA PRO A 353 -22.64 -2.71 5.34
C PRO A 353 -24.04 -2.96 4.80
N GLY A 354 -24.81 -3.83 5.48
CA GLY A 354 -26.24 -4.02 5.28
C GLY A 354 -26.64 -5.08 4.27
N SER A 355 -27.89 -5.51 4.36
CA SER A 355 -28.51 -6.50 3.47
C SER A 355 -28.95 -5.90 2.12
N GLY A 356 -28.99 -4.58 1.98
CA GLY A 356 -29.41 -3.87 0.77
C GLY A 356 -28.45 -4.06 -0.43
N SER A 357 -27.25 -4.56 -0.18
CA SER A 357 -26.24 -4.86 -1.20
C SER A 357 -26.38 -6.24 -1.85
N GLN A 358 -27.39 -7.05 -1.49
CA GLN A 358 -27.50 -8.46 -1.92
C GLN A 358 -27.51 -8.67 -3.45
N GLY A 359 -28.03 -7.71 -4.23
CA GLY A 359 -28.03 -7.79 -5.70
C GLY A 359 -26.71 -7.39 -6.38
N ARG A 360 -25.69 -7.00 -5.59
CA ARG A 360 -24.45 -6.39 -6.07
C ARG A 360 -23.19 -7.09 -5.55
N ARG A 361 -23.36 -8.16 -4.79
CA ARG A 361 -22.25 -8.97 -4.23
C ARG A 361 -21.51 -9.70 -5.35
N GLY A 362 -20.17 -9.75 -5.22
CA GLY A 362 -19.30 -10.43 -6.17
C GLY A 362 -19.02 -9.65 -7.46
N HIS A 363 -19.39 -8.36 -7.52
CA HIS A 363 -19.07 -7.54 -8.69
C HIS A 363 -17.57 -7.26 -8.80
N ARG A 364 -17.08 -7.32 -10.02
CA ARG A 364 -15.72 -6.90 -10.39
C ARG A 364 -15.80 -5.54 -11.07
N ILE A 365 -15.10 -4.58 -10.53
CA ILE A 365 -15.08 -3.20 -11.02
C ILE A 365 -13.78 -3.01 -11.81
N GLU A 366 -13.92 -2.69 -13.10
CA GLU A 366 -12.79 -2.47 -14.02
C GLU A 366 -12.35 -0.98 -14.09
N ALA A 367 -13.08 -0.10 -13.42
CA ALA A 367 -12.72 1.32 -13.34
C ALA A 367 -11.37 1.52 -12.63
N PHE A 368 -10.59 2.50 -13.09
CA PHE A 368 -9.36 2.88 -12.40
C PHE A 368 -9.67 3.58 -11.09
N THR A 369 -9.15 3.03 -10.00
CA THR A 369 -9.27 3.59 -8.66
C THR A 369 -7.90 3.75 -8.02
N GLU A 370 -7.80 4.57 -7.02
CA GLU A 370 -6.54 4.98 -6.43
C GLU A 370 -6.63 4.97 -4.90
N SER A 371 -5.52 4.79 -4.19
CA SER A 371 -5.54 4.70 -2.72
C SER A 371 -6.11 5.97 -2.05
N VAL A 372 -6.05 7.12 -2.73
CA VAL A 372 -6.69 8.37 -2.30
C VAL A 372 -8.23 8.33 -2.35
N ASP A 373 -8.86 7.29 -2.89
CA ASP A 373 -10.32 7.12 -2.91
C ASP A 373 -10.87 6.44 -1.64
N VAL A 374 -9.99 5.91 -0.80
CA VAL A 374 -10.39 5.08 0.36
C VAL A 374 -11.01 5.93 1.47
N MET A 375 -10.39 7.04 1.88
CA MET A 375 -10.93 7.89 2.95
C MET A 375 -12.23 8.60 2.54
N PRO A 376 -12.40 9.21 1.29
CA PRO A 376 -13.70 9.76 0.90
C PRO A 376 -14.80 8.71 0.98
N THR A 377 -14.49 7.46 0.60
CA THR A 377 -15.43 6.33 0.69
C THR A 377 -15.83 6.03 2.13
N ILE A 378 -14.86 6.03 3.05
CA ILE A 378 -15.12 5.83 4.48
C ILE A 378 -15.95 7.00 5.05
N LEU A 379 -15.58 8.23 4.75
CA LEU A 379 -16.27 9.43 5.26
C LEU A 379 -17.70 9.50 4.74
N GLU A 380 -17.92 9.22 3.46
CA GLU A 380 -19.28 9.15 2.89
C GLU A 380 -20.11 8.08 3.58
N ALA A 381 -19.58 6.87 3.78
CA ALA A 381 -20.28 5.79 4.49
C ALA A 381 -20.62 6.15 5.94
N CYS A 382 -19.83 7.02 6.57
CA CYS A 382 -20.09 7.54 7.93
C CYS A 382 -21.01 8.78 7.94
N GLY A 383 -21.43 9.29 6.77
CA GLY A 383 -22.19 10.53 6.65
C GLY A 383 -21.40 11.79 7.02
N ALA A 384 -20.07 11.74 6.88
CA ALA A 384 -19.16 12.85 7.16
C ALA A 384 -18.82 13.64 5.88
N ALA A 385 -18.49 14.92 6.05
CA ALA A 385 -18.00 15.73 4.94
C ALA A 385 -16.58 15.34 4.56
N VAL A 386 -16.30 15.28 3.26
CA VAL A 386 -14.93 15.06 2.74
C VAL A 386 -14.17 16.39 2.75
N PRO A 387 -12.98 16.47 3.38
CA PRO A 387 -12.17 17.69 3.40
C PRO A 387 -11.80 18.20 2.00
N LEU A 388 -11.66 19.52 1.85
CA LEU A 388 -11.33 20.15 0.55
C LEU A 388 -9.94 19.76 0.02
N GLN A 389 -9.04 19.35 0.89
CA GLN A 389 -7.69 18.89 0.51
C GLN A 389 -7.68 17.56 -0.23
N CYS A 390 -8.73 16.73 -0.07
CA CYS A 390 -8.76 15.37 -0.62
C CYS A 390 -8.72 15.39 -2.14
N ASP A 391 -7.81 14.63 -2.73
CA ASP A 391 -7.64 14.49 -4.18
C ASP A 391 -8.48 13.36 -4.77
N GLY A 392 -8.86 12.38 -3.95
CA GLY A 392 -9.65 11.20 -4.34
C GLY A 392 -11.15 11.45 -4.41
N PHE A 393 -11.86 10.42 -4.88
CA PHE A 393 -13.32 10.39 -5.03
C PHE A 393 -13.89 9.22 -4.23
N ALA A 394 -15.07 9.42 -3.63
CA ALA A 394 -15.78 8.34 -2.97
C ALA A 394 -16.24 7.28 -3.98
N LEU A 395 -16.16 6.02 -3.57
CA LEU A 395 -16.56 4.86 -4.38
C LEU A 395 -18.03 4.46 -4.16
N GLY A 396 -18.81 5.33 -3.50
CA GLY A 396 -20.20 5.08 -3.10
C GLY A 396 -21.11 4.64 -4.25
N ASP A 397 -21.01 5.25 -5.43
CA ASP A 397 -21.77 4.86 -6.60
C ASP A 397 -21.50 3.41 -7.01
N PHE A 398 -20.22 3.02 -7.09
CA PHE A 398 -19.87 1.62 -7.37
C PHE A 398 -20.42 0.69 -6.29
N LEU A 399 -20.28 1.06 -5.01
CA LEU A 399 -20.83 0.28 -3.90
C LEU A 399 -22.36 0.24 -3.93
N ALA A 400 -22.99 1.27 -4.49
CA ALA A 400 -24.41 1.28 -4.80
C ALA A 400 -24.77 0.47 -6.05
N GLY A 401 -23.80 -0.01 -6.83
CA GLY A 401 -23.97 -0.79 -8.07
C GLY A 401 -24.40 0.08 -9.26
N THR A 402 -24.04 1.35 -9.20
CA THR A 402 -24.19 2.30 -10.29
C THR A 402 -22.81 2.74 -10.74
N GLU A 403 -22.63 3.00 -12.02
CA GLU A 403 -21.39 3.64 -12.48
C GLU A 403 -21.56 5.15 -12.37
N PRO A 404 -20.56 5.88 -11.81
CA PRO A 404 -20.58 7.33 -11.84
C PRO A 404 -20.72 7.84 -13.28
N PRO A 405 -21.47 8.93 -13.53
CA PRO A 405 -21.65 9.46 -14.89
C PRO A 405 -20.36 9.94 -15.54
N ALA A 406 -19.35 10.22 -14.72
CA ALA A 406 -17.99 10.55 -15.11
C ALA A 406 -17.01 9.95 -14.11
N TRP A 407 -15.96 9.30 -14.61
CA TRP A 407 -14.92 8.69 -13.79
C TRP A 407 -13.57 8.78 -14.50
N ARG A 408 -12.47 8.62 -13.75
CA ARG A 408 -11.11 8.64 -14.32
C ARG A 408 -10.89 7.44 -15.26
N ASP A 409 -10.20 7.68 -16.34
CA ASP A 409 -9.84 6.67 -17.34
C ASP A 409 -8.39 6.15 -17.19
N ALA A 410 -7.64 6.69 -16.22
CA ALA A 410 -6.25 6.33 -15.95
C ALA A 410 -5.92 6.48 -14.47
N ALA A 411 -4.93 5.74 -13.99
CA ALA A 411 -4.29 5.95 -12.70
C ALA A 411 -3.00 6.78 -12.87
N VAL A 412 -2.62 7.50 -11.79
CA VAL A 412 -1.35 8.22 -11.71
C VAL A 412 -0.62 7.86 -10.42
N TRP A 413 0.71 7.90 -10.48
CA TRP A 413 1.55 7.78 -9.29
C TRP A 413 2.85 8.56 -9.46
N GLU A 414 3.49 8.80 -8.34
CA GLU A 414 4.73 9.56 -8.25
C GLU A 414 5.69 8.88 -7.27
N MET A 415 6.97 9.07 -7.47
CA MET A 415 7.96 8.63 -6.50
C MET A 415 9.17 9.55 -6.53
N ASP A 416 9.65 9.91 -5.34
CA ASP A 416 10.98 10.48 -5.17
C ASP A 416 11.91 9.34 -4.75
N PHE A 417 13.05 9.22 -5.43
CA PHE A 417 14.06 8.18 -5.16
C PHE A 417 15.38 8.77 -4.65
N HIS A 418 15.30 9.97 -4.08
CA HIS A 418 16.45 10.57 -3.40
C HIS A 418 16.75 9.89 -2.06
N GLU A 419 18.02 9.79 -1.72
CA GLU A 419 18.47 9.32 -0.40
C GLU A 419 19.31 10.42 0.27
N ILE A 420 18.69 11.18 1.18
CA ILE A 420 19.36 12.28 1.89
C ILE A 420 20.58 11.77 2.68
N GLY A 421 20.47 10.58 3.29
CA GLY A 421 21.53 10.03 4.14
C GLY A 421 22.77 9.56 3.39
N SER A 422 22.62 9.04 2.16
CA SER A 422 23.72 8.51 1.36
C SER A 422 24.15 9.44 0.21
N GLY A 423 23.21 10.24 -0.32
CA GLY A 423 23.41 10.99 -1.55
C GLY A 423 23.65 10.10 -2.79
N ALA A 424 23.24 8.83 -2.72
CA ALA A 424 23.60 7.83 -3.74
C ALA A 424 23.23 8.21 -5.19
N PRO A 425 22.03 8.74 -5.51
CA PRO A 425 21.74 9.16 -6.88
C PRO A 425 22.66 10.25 -7.41
N GLU A 426 23.05 11.21 -6.53
CA GLU A 426 23.94 12.31 -6.91
C GLU A 426 25.34 11.78 -7.24
N HIS A 427 25.86 10.87 -6.42
CA HIS A 427 27.20 10.31 -6.59
C HIS A 427 27.29 9.29 -7.72
N GLU A 428 26.25 8.51 -7.97
CA GLU A 428 26.31 7.36 -8.90
C GLU A 428 25.82 7.66 -10.31
N ILE A 429 24.81 8.53 -10.44
CA ILE A 429 24.25 8.91 -11.74
C ILE A 429 24.32 10.41 -12.02
N GLY A 430 25.01 11.17 -11.14
CA GLY A 430 25.22 12.61 -11.33
C GLY A 430 23.94 13.43 -11.28
N MET A 431 22.89 12.96 -10.60
CA MET A 431 21.59 13.59 -10.57
C MET A 431 21.39 14.37 -9.27
N PRO A 432 21.11 15.68 -9.32
CA PRO A 432 20.78 16.46 -8.12
C PRO A 432 19.58 15.83 -7.40
N LEU A 433 19.62 15.77 -6.06
CA LEU A 433 18.58 15.11 -5.25
C LEU A 433 17.17 15.63 -5.54
N ASP A 434 17.00 16.94 -5.76
CA ASP A 434 15.71 17.57 -6.08
C ASP A 434 15.11 17.13 -7.43
N LEU A 435 15.90 16.47 -8.29
CA LEU A 435 15.46 15.95 -9.57
C LEU A 435 15.31 14.43 -9.58
N CYS A 436 15.59 13.77 -8.45
CA CYS A 436 15.47 12.33 -8.27
C CYS A 436 14.00 11.94 -8.04
N CYS A 437 13.16 12.18 -9.03
CA CYS A 437 11.74 11.83 -8.96
C CYS A 437 11.19 11.47 -10.34
N PHE A 438 10.02 10.86 -10.34
CA PHE A 438 9.23 10.65 -11.55
C PHE A 438 7.74 10.77 -11.25
N ALA A 439 6.96 10.98 -12.32
CA ALA A 439 5.51 10.87 -12.32
C ALA A 439 5.07 9.96 -13.47
N ALA A 440 4.12 9.07 -13.20
CA ALA A 440 3.59 8.12 -14.18
C ALA A 440 2.09 8.30 -14.36
N ILE A 441 1.62 8.01 -15.57
CA ILE A 441 0.21 7.85 -15.90
C ILE A 441 0.02 6.57 -16.69
N ARG A 442 -1.04 5.82 -16.35
CA ARG A 442 -1.33 4.51 -16.93
C ARG A 442 -2.82 4.35 -17.13
N ASP A 443 -3.24 3.95 -18.31
CA ASP A 443 -4.59 3.44 -18.61
C ASP A 443 -4.54 1.99 -19.13
N ALA A 444 -5.61 1.49 -19.71
CA ALA A 444 -5.67 0.12 -20.22
C ALA A 444 -4.75 -0.13 -21.42
N ALA A 445 -4.35 0.92 -22.16
CA ALA A 445 -3.59 0.80 -23.40
C ALA A 445 -2.10 1.08 -23.20
N TYR A 446 -1.77 2.15 -22.47
CA TYR A 446 -0.40 2.62 -22.38
C TYR A 446 -0.03 3.09 -20.99
N LYS A 447 1.29 3.07 -20.71
CA LYS A 447 1.90 3.73 -19.57
C LYS A 447 2.98 4.70 -20.04
N TYR A 448 2.99 5.90 -19.47
CA TYR A 448 4.00 6.93 -19.66
C TYR A 448 4.61 7.30 -18.31
N VAL A 449 5.95 7.33 -18.26
CA VAL A 449 6.70 7.74 -17.07
C VAL A 449 7.57 8.95 -17.43
N HIS A 450 7.38 10.03 -16.71
CA HIS A 450 8.11 11.27 -16.88
C HIS A 450 9.16 11.45 -15.79
N PHE A 451 10.38 11.76 -16.20
CA PHE A 451 11.49 12.11 -15.32
C PHE A 451 11.95 13.55 -15.62
N PRO A 452 12.26 14.36 -14.59
CA PRO A 452 12.77 15.72 -14.82
C PRO A 452 14.14 15.74 -15.52
N SER A 453 14.98 14.73 -15.32
CA SER A 453 16.38 14.70 -15.75
C SER A 453 16.84 13.40 -16.38
N LEU A 454 15.96 12.40 -16.51
CA LEU A 454 16.24 11.16 -17.24
C LEU A 454 15.32 11.08 -18.47
N PRO A 455 15.63 10.22 -19.45
CA PRO A 455 14.71 9.92 -20.56
C PRO A 455 13.33 9.50 -20.01
N ALA A 456 12.28 9.70 -20.77
CA ALA A 456 10.97 9.14 -20.44
C ALA A 456 10.95 7.62 -20.67
N ALA A 457 10.01 6.92 -20.03
CA ALA A 457 9.67 5.55 -20.40
C ALA A 457 8.23 5.49 -20.93
N PHE A 458 7.99 4.62 -21.91
CA PHE A 458 6.68 4.46 -22.54
C PHE A 458 6.43 3.00 -22.92
N TYR A 459 5.28 2.47 -22.55
CA TYR A 459 4.94 1.05 -22.74
C TYR A 459 3.57 0.90 -23.38
N ASP A 460 3.44 -0.01 -24.35
CA ASP A 460 2.17 -0.48 -24.91
C ASP A 460 1.68 -1.69 -24.08
N LEU A 461 0.79 -1.45 -23.13
CA LEU A 461 0.32 -2.48 -22.18
C LEU A 461 -0.61 -3.50 -22.84
N ALA A 462 -1.24 -3.15 -23.96
CA ALA A 462 -2.09 -4.09 -24.69
C ALA A 462 -1.24 -5.14 -25.44
N ALA A 463 -0.09 -4.74 -25.99
CA ALA A 463 0.82 -5.63 -26.69
C ALA A 463 1.86 -6.27 -25.76
N ASP A 464 2.24 -5.57 -24.69
CA ASP A 464 3.27 -5.97 -23.71
C ASP A 464 2.80 -5.64 -22.28
N PRO A 465 1.87 -6.41 -21.72
CA PRO A 465 1.39 -6.21 -20.37
C PRO A 465 2.47 -6.42 -19.28
N GLY A 466 3.62 -6.97 -19.66
CA GLY A 466 4.77 -7.16 -18.78
C GLY A 466 5.80 -6.03 -18.86
N GLU A 467 5.53 -4.95 -19.60
CA GLU A 467 6.39 -3.75 -19.65
C GLU A 467 7.87 -4.05 -20.01
N ARG A 468 8.09 -5.03 -20.90
CA ARG A 468 9.42 -5.52 -21.28
C ARG A 468 10.12 -4.64 -22.30
N ARG A 469 9.37 -3.79 -23.01
CA ARG A 469 9.91 -2.99 -24.10
C ARG A 469 9.58 -1.52 -23.91
N ASN A 470 10.60 -0.73 -23.56
CA ASN A 470 10.46 0.73 -23.56
C ASN A 470 10.39 1.26 -25.00
N LEU A 471 9.31 1.95 -25.34
CA LEU A 471 9.02 2.50 -26.67
C LEU A 471 9.29 4.02 -26.76
N ALA A 472 9.88 4.63 -25.74
CA ALA A 472 10.05 6.09 -25.70
C ALA A 472 10.88 6.66 -26.86
N ASP A 473 11.85 5.86 -27.36
CA ASP A 473 12.71 6.25 -28.48
C ASP A 473 12.14 5.83 -29.86
N ASP A 474 10.99 5.17 -29.91
CA ASP A 474 10.37 4.76 -31.17
C ASP A 474 9.54 5.92 -31.76
N PRO A 475 9.95 6.52 -32.89
CA PRO A 475 9.28 7.69 -33.47
C PRO A 475 7.83 7.42 -33.85
N ARG A 476 7.42 6.16 -34.03
CA ARG A 476 6.04 5.79 -34.34
C ARG A 476 5.10 6.06 -33.15
N HIS A 477 5.63 6.12 -31.93
CA HIS A 477 4.89 6.37 -30.71
C HIS A 477 4.97 7.83 -30.22
N ALA A 478 5.76 8.69 -30.86
CA ALA A 478 6.00 10.05 -30.39
C ALA A 478 4.71 10.89 -30.19
N THR A 479 3.73 10.77 -31.09
CA THR A 479 2.48 11.52 -31.00
C THR A 479 1.62 11.06 -29.83
N ILE A 480 1.51 9.73 -29.61
CA ILE A 480 0.71 9.22 -28.51
C ILE A 480 1.41 9.44 -27.16
N MET A 481 2.72 9.31 -27.12
CA MET A 481 3.52 9.65 -25.93
C MET A 481 3.33 11.13 -25.54
N LEU A 482 3.32 12.06 -26.50
CA LEU A 482 3.02 13.47 -26.25
C LEU A 482 1.61 13.66 -25.66
N ALA A 483 0.62 12.94 -26.14
CA ALA A 483 -0.74 12.99 -25.60
C ALA A 483 -0.79 12.55 -24.13
N TYR A 484 -0.06 11.47 -23.76
CA TYR A 484 0.04 11.03 -22.37
C TYR A 484 0.81 12.01 -21.48
N ALA A 485 1.88 12.62 -21.98
CA ALA A 485 2.58 13.68 -21.27
C ALA A 485 1.66 14.89 -20.98
N GLN A 486 0.83 15.30 -21.97
CA GLN A 486 -0.16 16.36 -21.78
C GLN A 486 -1.26 15.95 -20.81
N LYS A 487 -1.73 14.70 -20.87
CA LYS A 487 -2.73 14.14 -19.93
C LYS A 487 -2.21 14.16 -18.48
N LEU A 488 -0.95 13.71 -18.28
CA LEU A 488 -0.29 13.77 -16.98
C LEU A 488 -0.16 15.20 -16.46
N LEU A 489 0.29 16.14 -17.30
CA LEU A 489 0.39 17.55 -16.93
C LEU A 489 -0.97 18.14 -16.56
N SER A 490 -2.01 17.85 -17.33
CA SER A 490 -3.38 18.31 -17.06
C SER A 490 -3.89 17.79 -15.72
N ARG A 491 -3.65 16.51 -15.40
CA ARG A 491 -4.00 15.94 -14.09
C ARG A 491 -3.26 16.63 -12.94
N ARG A 492 -1.95 16.82 -13.06
CA ARG A 492 -1.18 17.53 -12.04
C ARG A 492 -1.69 18.96 -11.81
N MET A 493 -2.05 19.67 -12.87
CA MET A 493 -2.63 21.03 -12.77
C MET A 493 -4.04 21.01 -12.16
N ALA A 494 -4.86 20.03 -12.48
CA ALA A 494 -6.22 19.89 -11.93
C ALA A 494 -6.21 19.53 -10.43
N HIS A 495 -5.24 18.75 -9.98
CA HIS A 495 -5.11 18.28 -8.60
C HIS A 495 -4.05 19.04 -7.78
N ALA A 496 -3.51 20.17 -8.27
CA ALA A 496 -2.69 21.04 -7.43
C ALA A 496 -3.46 21.43 -6.15
N GLU A 497 -2.75 21.51 -5.00
CA GLU A 497 -3.35 21.79 -3.70
C GLU A 497 -4.30 23.01 -3.74
N ARG A 498 -5.52 22.88 -3.29
CA ARG A 498 -6.61 23.83 -3.49
C ARG A 498 -7.41 24.17 -2.23
N SER A 499 -6.91 23.86 -1.03
CA SER A 499 -7.64 24.07 0.21
C SER A 499 -8.18 25.51 0.38
N LEU A 500 -7.43 26.49 -0.09
CA LEU A 500 -7.81 27.90 0.00
C LEU A 500 -8.20 28.54 -1.35
N THR A 501 -8.03 27.86 -2.48
CA THR A 501 -8.26 28.46 -3.80
C THR A 501 -9.73 28.71 -4.12
N GLY A 502 -10.65 28.13 -3.35
CA GLY A 502 -12.09 28.38 -3.43
C GLY A 502 -12.57 29.55 -2.60
N ILE A 503 -11.67 30.26 -1.89
CA ILE A 503 -12.03 31.35 -0.97
C ILE A 503 -11.50 32.67 -1.54
N GLN A 504 -12.37 33.68 -1.61
CA GLN A 504 -12.01 35.03 -2.00
C GLN A 504 -12.42 36.01 -0.89
N LEU A 505 -11.45 36.78 -0.39
CA LEU A 505 -11.74 37.86 0.57
C LEU A 505 -12.26 39.09 -0.19
N THR A 506 -13.38 39.63 0.26
CA THR A 506 -13.99 40.85 -0.31
C THR A 506 -14.24 41.89 0.78
N PRO A 507 -14.49 43.18 0.42
CA PRO A 507 -14.89 44.19 1.40
C PRO A 507 -16.17 43.86 2.19
N HIS A 508 -16.95 42.89 1.72
CA HIS A 508 -18.18 42.41 2.37
C HIS A 508 -18.02 41.10 3.12
N GLY A 509 -16.79 40.58 3.27
CA GLY A 509 -16.43 39.31 3.89
C GLY A 509 -15.94 38.28 2.90
N PRO A 510 -15.59 37.08 3.39
CA PRO A 510 -15.16 35.98 2.52
C PRO A 510 -16.34 35.46 1.68
N ILE A 511 -16.04 35.17 0.40
CA ILE A 511 -16.92 34.42 -0.48
C ILE A 511 -16.28 33.04 -0.66
N GLU A 512 -17.04 32.00 -0.41
CA GLU A 512 -16.61 30.60 -0.58
C GLU A 512 -17.32 30.00 -1.80
N ARG A 513 -16.55 29.37 -2.68
CA ARG A 513 -17.09 28.51 -3.72
C ARG A 513 -17.33 27.13 -3.10
N PRO A 514 -18.58 26.63 -3.12
CA PRO A 514 -18.81 25.24 -2.66
C PRO A 514 -17.98 24.29 -3.50
N ARG A 515 -17.54 23.21 -2.90
CA ARG A 515 -16.89 22.09 -3.62
C ARG A 515 -17.90 21.58 -4.66
N THR A 516 -17.65 21.86 -5.91
CA THR A 516 -18.28 21.12 -6.99
C THR A 516 -17.51 19.83 -7.15
N ASP A 517 -18.18 18.74 -7.44
CA ASP A 517 -17.54 17.47 -7.75
C ASP A 517 -16.37 17.74 -8.70
N ARG A 518 -15.17 17.30 -8.30
CA ARG A 518 -13.99 17.50 -9.12
C ARG A 518 -14.19 16.72 -10.41
N LEU A 519 -14.16 17.40 -11.53
CA LEU A 519 -14.13 16.74 -12.82
C LEU A 519 -12.68 16.37 -13.13
N GLU A 520 -12.43 15.14 -13.47
CA GLU A 520 -11.16 14.73 -14.04
C GLU A 520 -10.96 15.43 -15.41
N PRO A 521 -9.74 15.85 -15.75
CA PRO A 521 -9.46 16.41 -17.07
C PRO A 521 -9.83 15.40 -18.17
N GLY A 522 -10.70 15.82 -19.11
CA GLY A 522 -11.19 14.98 -20.19
C GLY A 522 -12.58 14.36 -19.95
N MET A 523 -13.18 14.56 -18.77
CA MET A 523 -14.57 14.21 -18.48
C MET A 523 -15.48 15.39 -18.84
N SER A 524 -15.75 15.62 -20.10
CA SER A 524 -16.72 16.61 -20.57
C SER A 524 -17.78 15.95 -21.44
#